data_0d4fccc41b0a9b8c5b501d63fb6ab660
#
_entry.id   0d4fccc41b0a9b8c5b501d63fb6ab660
#
_cell.length_a   1.000
_cell.length_b   1.000
_cell.length_c   1.000
_cell.angle_alpha   90.00
_cell.angle_beta   90.00
_cell.angle_gamma   90.00
#
_symmetry.space_group_name_H-M   'P 1'
#
loop_
_entity.id
_entity.type
_entity.pdbx_description
1 polymer ?
#
loop_
_entity_poly.entity_id
_entity_poly.type
_entity_poly.pdbx_seq_one_letter_code
_entity_poly.pdbx_strand_id
1 'polypeptide(L)'
;MKNDKVSKVSIVAIIAIICCLALTLTACVSTGKSAYDIAVKNGYTGTEEEWLESLKGDTIYTDSAYDLAVKYGFSGTEEEWLKSLKGEKGDKGETTTTNAVNKAILSVVSINSYFTKTTSSIGFFGNNKESKEYGSAGSGVIIGGDKEQGEAYIITNYHVVYDADADVKISNKIFVYLYGQELDKYKISATYIGGSMSYDIAVLKIQSDVYKESNAHAATIGKSGDMTVGDSVIAIGNPNAGGIAVTQGILSMESEYITMTAADNVSTVQIRVMRVDAAINGGNSGGGLFNDSGELIGIVNAKVVSEKIEGMAYAIPVDFAYPAAQNILKNCDGNTNTQILRSFMGISVHVTDSATEIADDGTVRIVNTVSVASVEANSPAAKAGVQKGDVIKSFRFASKLYLVEREYDITTSVFCFRKARLLK
;
A
#
# COMPACT_ATOMS: atom_id res chain seq x y z
N MET A 1 -62.06 -17.46 -2.75
CA MET A 1 -62.19 -16.02 -3.10
C MET A 1 -61.56 -15.19 -2.00
N LYS A 2 -60.35 -14.73 -2.19
CA LYS A 2 -59.78 -13.56 -1.52
C LYS A 2 -58.83 -12.91 -2.50
N ASN A 3 -59.30 -11.78 -3.00
CA ASN A 3 -58.70 -11.01 -4.07
C ASN A 3 -57.44 -10.25 -3.63
N ASP A 4 -56.55 -10.16 -4.57
CA ASP A 4 -55.51 -9.21 -4.81
C ASP A 4 -55.81 -7.77 -4.38
N LYS A 5 -54.99 -7.28 -3.50
CA LYS A 5 -54.62 -5.87 -3.44
C LYS A 5 -53.09 -5.77 -3.38
N VAL A 6 -52.42 -6.01 -4.50
CA VAL A 6 -51.10 -5.49 -4.72
C VAL A 6 -51.27 -3.98 -4.85
N SER A 7 -50.87 -3.28 -3.82
CA SER A 7 -51.10 -1.86 -3.64
C SER A 7 -50.36 -1.09 -4.76
N LYS A 8 -51.09 -0.20 -5.45
CA LYS A 8 -50.56 0.76 -6.42
C LYS A 8 -49.39 1.59 -5.87
N VAL A 9 -49.22 1.62 -4.56
CA VAL A 9 -48.12 2.26 -3.84
C VAL A 9 -46.75 1.56 -4.10
N SER A 10 -46.76 0.22 -4.25
CA SER A 10 -45.50 -0.52 -4.50
C SER A 10 -44.95 -0.30 -5.90
N ILE A 11 -45.80 -0.09 -6.91
CA ILE A 11 -45.38 0.14 -8.30
C ILE A 11 -44.79 1.54 -8.45
N VAL A 12 -45.37 2.55 -7.82
CA VAL A 12 -44.85 3.93 -7.83
C VAL A 12 -43.52 4.03 -7.09
N ALA A 13 -43.34 3.30 -5.98
CA ALA A 13 -42.08 3.25 -5.26
C ALA A 13 -40.94 2.57 -6.07
N ILE A 14 -41.27 1.49 -6.81
CA ILE A 14 -40.30 0.82 -7.68
C ILE A 14 -39.91 1.70 -8.87
N ILE A 15 -40.89 2.41 -9.47
CA ILE A 15 -40.59 3.36 -10.57
C ILE A 15 -39.74 4.53 -10.08
N ALA A 16 -40.03 5.05 -8.87
CA ALA A 16 -39.21 6.11 -8.27
C ALA A 16 -37.78 5.65 -7.97
N ILE A 17 -37.59 4.42 -7.49
CA ILE A 17 -36.24 3.84 -7.25
C ILE A 17 -35.50 3.62 -8.57
N ILE A 18 -36.17 3.15 -9.63
CA ILE A 18 -35.58 2.97 -10.96
C ILE A 18 -35.22 4.32 -11.58
N CYS A 19 -36.04 5.36 -11.42
CA CYS A 19 -35.71 6.71 -11.86
C CYS A 19 -34.55 7.33 -11.08
N CYS A 20 -34.46 7.10 -9.76
CA CYS A 20 -33.32 7.56 -8.97
C CYS A 20 -32.02 6.81 -9.32
N LEU A 21 -32.08 5.51 -9.61
CA LEU A 21 -30.92 4.74 -10.08
C LEU A 21 -30.47 5.15 -11.49
N ALA A 22 -31.39 5.57 -12.35
CA ALA A 22 -31.05 6.08 -13.69
C ALA A 22 -30.38 7.46 -13.64
N LEU A 23 -30.66 8.25 -12.59
CA LEU A 23 -30.07 9.58 -12.42
C LEU A 23 -28.68 9.56 -11.74
N THR A 24 -28.28 8.44 -11.11
CA THR A 24 -26.97 8.32 -10.46
C THR A 24 -25.89 7.68 -11.36
N LEU A 25 -26.26 7.22 -12.58
CA LEU A 25 -25.31 6.62 -13.54
C LEU A 25 -24.74 7.62 -14.56
N THR A 26 -24.98 8.93 -14.39
CA THR A 26 -24.46 9.97 -15.29
C THR A 26 -23.44 10.92 -14.62
N ALA A 27 -22.68 10.44 -13.64
CA ALA A 27 -21.59 11.26 -13.10
C ALA A 27 -20.28 10.49 -13.13
N CYS A 28 -19.31 11.08 -13.86
CA CYS A 28 -17.89 10.76 -13.99
C CYS A 28 -17.48 9.95 -15.23
N VAL A 29 -17.72 10.55 -16.40
CA VAL A 29 -16.75 10.45 -17.49
C VAL A 29 -16.18 11.86 -17.66
N SER A 30 -14.96 12.13 -17.28
CA SER A 30 -14.25 13.34 -17.64
C SER A 30 -13.89 13.24 -19.13
N THR A 31 -14.88 13.43 -19.99
CA THR A 31 -14.65 13.68 -21.40
C THR A 31 -14.03 15.07 -21.53
N GLY A 32 -12.89 15.17 -22.20
CA GLY A 32 -12.37 16.46 -22.64
C GLY A 32 -13.51 17.29 -23.23
N LYS A 33 -13.52 18.61 -22.97
CA LYS A 33 -14.59 19.50 -23.42
C LYS A 33 -14.78 19.33 -24.92
N SER A 34 -15.99 18.97 -25.35
CA SER A 34 -16.35 18.89 -26.75
C SER A 34 -16.33 20.29 -27.38
N ALA A 35 -16.23 20.36 -28.70
CA ALA A 35 -16.34 21.63 -29.41
C ALA A 35 -17.68 22.32 -29.14
N TYR A 36 -18.75 21.54 -28.90
CA TYR A 36 -20.04 22.03 -28.46
C TYR A 36 -20.00 22.66 -27.05
N ASP A 37 -19.33 22.02 -26.08
CA ASP A 37 -19.15 22.60 -24.74
C ASP A 37 -18.44 23.95 -24.78
N ILE A 38 -17.49 24.10 -25.69
CA ILE A 38 -16.77 25.35 -25.92
C ILE A 38 -17.71 26.40 -26.55
N ALA A 39 -18.56 26.02 -27.50
CA ALA A 39 -19.55 26.91 -28.10
C ALA A 39 -20.56 27.39 -27.07
N VAL A 40 -21.10 26.52 -26.23
CA VAL A 40 -22.01 26.88 -25.14
C VAL A 40 -21.32 27.83 -24.15
N LYS A 41 -20.07 27.58 -23.78
CA LYS A 41 -19.29 28.48 -22.92
C LYS A 41 -19.09 29.85 -23.53
N ASN A 42 -19.05 29.95 -24.85
CA ASN A 42 -18.92 31.20 -25.60
C ASN A 42 -20.27 31.83 -25.99
N GLY A 43 -21.39 31.35 -25.41
CA GLY A 43 -22.71 31.99 -25.53
C GLY A 43 -23.67 31.32 -26.50
N TYR A 44 -23.37 30.14 -27.05
CA TYR A 44 -24.33 29.39 -27.84
C TYR A 44 -25.44 28.79 -26.95
N THR A 45 -26.72 28.90 -27.35
CA THR A 45 -27.89 28.55 -26.52
C THR A 45 -28.77 27.44 -27.11
N GLY A 46 -28.40 26.82 -28.23
CA GLY A 46 -29.12 25.70 -28.85
C GLY A 46 -28.69 24.34 -28.36
N THR A 47 -29.33 23.27 -28.84
CA THR A 47 -28.91 21.87 -28.58
C THR A 47 -27.64 21.50 -29.38
N GLU A 48 -27.01 20.36 -29.06
CA GLU A 48 -25.84 19.90 -29.81
C GLU A 48 -26.17 19.58 -31.26
N GLU A 49 -27.38 19.02 -31.52
CA GLU A 49 -27.87 18.80 -32.88
C GLU A 49 -28.06 20.10 -33.65
N GLU A 50 -28.64 21.10 -33.02
CA GLU A 50 -28.83 22.45 -33.63
C GLU A 50 -27.49 23.13 -33.90
N TRP A 51 -26.50 22.92 -33.00
CA TRP A 51 -25.15 23.42 -33.22
C TRP A 51 -24.45 22.72 -34.38
N LEU A 52 -24.53 21.40 -34.45
CA LEU A 52 -24.00 20.61 -35.57
C LEU A 52 -24.69 20.99 -36.89
N GLU A 53 -25.99 21.21 -36.86
CA GLU A 53 -26.72 21.65 -38.06
C GLU A 53 -26.31 23.09 -38.48
N SER A 54 -26.04 23.97 -37.54
CA SER A 54 -25.55 25.32 -37.83
C SER A 54 -24.14 25.34 -38.45
N LEU A 55 -23.35 24.28 -38.25
CA LEU A 55 -22.04 24.12 -38.89
C LEU A 55 -22.13 23.63 -40.34
N LYS A 56 -23.28 23.10 -40.79
CA LYS A 56 -23.48 22.61 -42.16
C LYS A 56 -23.65 23.71 -43.22
N GLY A 57 -23.83 24.98 -42.78
CA GLY A 57 -24.01 26.11 -43.70
C GLY A 57 -25.25 26.00 -44.58
N ASP A 58 -26.03 27.09 -44.70
CA ASP A 58 -27.10 27.18 -45.69
C ASP A 58 -26.55 27.24 -47.12
N THR A 59 -27.24 26.64 -48.07
CA THR A 59 -26.84 26.49 -49.49
C THR A 59 -26.84 27.79 -50.30
N ILE A 60 -26.87 28.96 -49.65
CA ILE A 60 -26.93 30.25 -50.32
C ILE A 60 -25.86 31.23 -49.78
N TYR A 61 -24.67 31.21 -50.39
CA TYR A 61 -23.67 32.28 -50.39
C TYR A 61 -22.93 32.64 -49.09
N THR A 62 -22.72 31.71 -48.17
CA THR A 62 -21.73 31.88 -47.13
C THR A 62 -20.83 30.63 -47.06
N ASP A 63 -19.51 30.85 -46.97
CA ASP A 63 -18.54 29.75 -46.79
C ASP A 63 -19.00 28.88 -45.62
N SER A 64 -19.14 27.57 -45.81
CA SER A 64 -19.43 26.62 -44.73
C SER A 64 -18.29 26.65 -43.71
N ALA A 65 -18.51 26.14 -42.50
CA ALA A 65 -17.44 26.05 -41.51
C ALA A 65 -16.28 25.16 -42.03
N TYR A 66 -16.58 24.18 -42.93
CA TYR A 66 -15.57 23.38 -43.62
C TYR A 66 -14.81 24.25 -44.66
N ASP A 67 -15.48 25.08 -45.47
CA ASP A 67 -14.84 25.97 -46.44
C ASP A 67 -13.89 26.95 -45.71
N LEU A 68 -14.29 27.43 -44.56
CA LEU A 68 -13.43 28.25 -43.71
C LEU A 68 -12.23 27.49 -43.23
N ALA A 69 -12.40 26.25 -42.79
CA ALA A 69 -11.29 25.39 -42.32
C ALA A 69 -10.28 25.17 -43.46
N VAL A 70 -10.75 24.86 -44.67
CA VAL A 70 -9.90 24.72 -45.86
C VAL A 70 -9.17 26.04 -46.18
N LYS A 71 -9.86 27.13 -46.12
CA LYS A 71 -9.30 28.48 -46.36
C LYS A 71 -8.19 28.84 -45.34
N TYR A 72 -8.29 28.31 -44.13
CA TYR A 72 -7.29 28.49 -43.06
C TYR A 72 -6.28 27.35 -42.97
N GLY A 73 -6.19 26.47 -43.96
CA GLY A 73 -5.09 25.50 -44.12
C GLY A 73 -5.45 24.06 -43.80
N PHE A 74 -6.71 23.71 -43.57
CA PHE A 74 -7.12 22.32 -43.49
C PHE A 74 -7.03 21.66 -44.87
N SER A 75 -6.35 20.50 -44.94
CA SER A 75 -6.23 19.69 -46.15
C SER A 75 -6.85 18.33 -45.90
N GLY A 76 -8.04 18.08 -46.42
CA GLY A 76 -8.77 16.81 -46.28
C GLY A 76 -10.20 16.96 -46.78
N THR A 77 -10.98 15.90 -46.70
CA THR A 77 -12.42 15.92 -47.05
C THR A 77 -13.24 16.50 -45.91
N GLU A 78 -14.49 16.93 -46.17
CA GLU A 78 -15.42 17.37 -45.15
C GLU A 78 -15.66 16.29 -44.06
N GLU A 79 -15.69 15.03 -44.48
CA GLU A 79 -15.84 13.89 -43.58
C GLU A 79 -14.61 13.76 -42.62
N GLU A 80 -13.40 13.97 -43.13
CA GLU A 80 -12.16 13.98 -42.36
C GLU A 80 -12.12 15.19 -41.44
N TRP A 81 -12.62 16.34 -41.86
CA TRP A 81 -12.75 17.52 -41.03
C TRP A 81 -13.74 17.33 -39.88
N LEU A 82 -14.94 16.79 -40.15
CA LEU A 82 -15.92 16.42 -39.12
C LEU A 82 -15.36 15.38 -38.17
N LYS A 83 -14.54 14.45 -38.65
CA LYS A 83 -13.86 13.46 -37.82
C LYS A 83 -12.77 14.08 -36.95
N SER A 84 -12.08 15.12 -37.44
CA SER A 84 -11.09 15.89 -36.66
C SER A 84 -11.71 16.74 -35.55
N LEU A 85 -12.96 17.19 -35.75
CA LEU A 85 -13.72 17.92 -34.72
C LEU A 85 -14.24 17.01 -33.60
N LYS A 86 -14.46 15.72 -33.92
CA LYS A 86 -14.64 14.70 -32.89
C LYS A 86 -13.25 14.44 -32.34
N GLY A 87 -12.95 15.01 -31.18
CA GLY A 87 -11.74 14.66 -30.46
C GLY A 87 -11.54 13.14 -30.52
N GLU A 88 -10.32 12.68 -30.79
CA GLU A 88 -10.02 11.26 -30.71
C GLU A 88 -10.62 10.75 -29.41
N LYS A 89 -11.36 9.64 -29.49
CA LYS A 89 -11.78 8.90 -28.29
C LYS A 89 -10.48 8.69 -27.54
N GLY A 90 -10.32 9.46 -26.45
CA GLY A 90 -9.09 9.40 -25.70
C GLY A 90 -8.78 7.94 -25.54
N ASP A 91 -7.58 7.54 -25.93
CA ASP A 91 -7.10 6.20 -25.62
C ASP A 91 -7.62 5.91 -24.23
N LYS A 92 -8.12 4.68 -24.00
CA LYS A 92 -8.34 4.22 -22.63
C LYS A 92 -7.03 4.53 -21.93
N GLY A 93 -6.93 5.73 -21.36
CA GLY A 93 -5.73 6.11 -20.68
C GLY A 93 -5.55 5.00 -19.69
N GLU A 94 -4.46 4.26 -19.84
CA GLU A 94 -4.10 3.28 -18.82
C GLU A 94 -4.20 4.10 -17.55
N THR A 95 -5.21 3.80 -16.72
CA THR A 95 -5.40 4.55 -15.50
C THR A 95 -4.08 4.42 -14.76
N THR A 96 -3.58 5.47 -14.16
CA THR A 96 -2.35 5.44 -13.35
C THR A 96 -2.36 4.23 -12.42
N THR A 97 -3.52 3.89 -11.86
CA THR A 97 -3.76 2.69 -11.06
C THR A 97 -3.46 1.38 -11.80
N THR A 98 -3.92 1.20 -13.05
CA THR A 98 -3.64 -0.04 -13.81
C THR A 98 -2.15 -0.20 -14.07
N ASN A 99 -1.45 0.89 -14.41
CA ASN A 99 0.00 0.87 -14.64
C ASN A 99 0.77 0.57 -13.35
N ALA A 100 0.36 1.18 -12.24
CA ALA A 100 0.93 0.92 -10.92
C ALA A 100 0.75 -0.55 -10.52
N VAL A 101 -0.46 -1.09 -10.68
CA VAL A 101 -0.74 -2.51 -10.40
C VAL A 101 0.10 -3.43 -11.28
N ASN A 102 0.20 -3.18 -12.58
CA ASN A 102 0.98 -4.01 -13.51
C ASN A 102 2.47 -4.05 -13.13
N LYS A 103 3.02 -2.96 -12.59
CA LYS A 103 4.39 -2.91 -12.10
C LYS A 103 4.57 -3.65 -10.77
N ALA A 104 3.56 -3.60 -9.90
CA ALA A 104 3.68 -4.04 -8.52
C ALA A 104 3.26 -5.50 -8.29
N ILE A 105 2.22 -5.98 -8.99
CA ILE A 105 1.55 -7.23 -8.65
C ILE A 105 2.47 -8.46 -8.74
N LEU A 106 3.43 -8.46 -9.66
CA LEU A 106 4.39 -9.55 -9.84
C LEU A 106 5.47 -9.58 -8.73
N SER A 107 5.53 -8.57 -7.88
CA SER A 107 6.39 -8.55 -6.71
C SER A 107 5.71 -9.08 -5.44
N VAL A 108 4.38 -9.28 -5.47
CA VAL A 108 3.62 -9.76 -4.32
C VAL A 108 3.40 -11.28 -4.42
N VAL A 109 3.50 -11.95 -3.29
CA VAL A 109 3.36 -13.40 -3.18
C VAL A 109 2.36 -13.77 -2.10
N SER A 110 1.71 -14.93 -2.29
CA SER A 110 0.93 -15.58 -1.23
C SER A 110 1.84 -16.43 -0.35
N ILE A 111 1.60 -16.41 0.96
CA ILE A 111 2.36 -17.19 1.94
C ILE A 111 1.40 -18.09 2.71
N ASN A 112 1.73 -19.39 2.79
CA ASN A 112 1.06 -20.36 3.63
C ASN A 112 2.05 -20.91 4.64
N SER A 113 1.80 -20.69 5.93
CA SER A 113 2.60 -21.21 7.04
C SER A 113 1.82 -22.30 7.75
N TYR A 114 2.45 -23.44 8.00
CA TYR A 114 1.83 -24.57 8.69
C TYR A 114 2.46 -24.76 10.06
N PHE A 115 1.62 -25.05 11.04
CA PHE A 115 1.98 -25.23 12.45
C PHE A 115 1.43 -26.54 12.97
N THR A 116 2.10 -27.12 13.97
CA THR A 116 1.64 -28.32 14.67
C THR A 116 1.41 -27.98 16.14
N LYS A 117 0.27 -28.39 16.67
CA LYS A 117 -0.05 -28.32 18.09
C LYS A 117 -0.30 -29.71 18.63
N THR A 118 0.49 -30.14 19.62
CA THR A 118 0.34 -31.37 20.30
C THR A 118 -0.38 -31.19 21.62
N THR A 119 -1.55 -31.77 21.75
CA THR A 119 -2.31 -31.82 23.01
C THR A 119 -2.13 -33.14 23.70
N SER A 120 -1.85 -33.09 25.00
CA SER A 120 -1.76 -34.30 25.83
C SER A 120 -2.97 -34.34 26.74
N SER A 121 -3.77 -35.40 26.63
CA SER A 121 -4.85 -35.72 27.57
C SER A 121 -4.51 -36.89 28.43
N ILE A 122 -4.65 -36.75 29.77
CA ILE A 122 -4.51 -37.85 30.72
C ILE A 122 -5.87 -38.53 30.78
N GLY A 123 -6.01 -39.66 30.11
CA GLY A 123 -7.19 -40.53 30.21
C GLY A 123 -6.98 -41.65 31.24
N PHE A 124 -8.07 -42.30 31.63
CA PHE A 124 -8.06 -43.39 32.60
C PHE A 124 -7.20 -44.58 32.17
N PHE A 125 -6.86 -44.67 30.87
CA PHE A 125 -6.04 -45.72 30.25
C PHE A 125 -4.66 -45.29 29.78
N GLY A 126 -4.18 -44.10 30.16
CA GLY A 126 -2.85 -43.60 29.79
C GLY A 126 -2.84 -42.18 29.18
N ASN A 127 -1.63 -41.72 28.83
CA ASN A 127 -1.43 -40.47 28.17
C ASN A 127 -1.67 -40.61 26.65
N ASN A 128 -2.75 -40.02 26.16
CA ASN A 128 -2.97 -39.87 24.72
C ASN A 128 -2.36 -38.54 24.25
N LYS A 129 -1.45 -38.61 23.27
CA LYS A 129 -0.93 -37.44 22.55
C LYS A 129 -1.61 -37.37 21.19
N GLU A 130 -2.23 -36.26 20.91
CA GLU A 130 -2.82 -35.95 19.60
C GLU A 130 -2.12 -34.73 19.02
N SER A 131 -1.56 -34.88 17.82
CA SER A 131 -0.92 -33.78 17.10
C SER A 131 -1.82 -33.36 15.93
N LYS A 132 -2.14 -32.10 15.85
CA LYS A 132 -2.95 -31.51 14.78
C LYS A 132 -2.13 -30.48 14.03
N GLU A 133 -2.06 -30.63 12.70
CA GLU A 133 -1.52 -29.61 11.80
C GLU A 133 -2.63 -28.63 11.40
N TYR A 134 -2.31 -27.34 11.35
CA TYR A 134 -3.18 -26.26 10.87
C TYR A 134 -2.34 -25.20 10.16
N GLY A 135 -3.00 -24.40 9.30
CA GLY A 135 -2.33 -23.40 8.48
C GLY A 135 -2.76 -21.98 8.83
N SER A 136 -1.86 -21.04 8.56
CA SER A 136 -2.10 -19.61 8.51
C SER A 136 -1.75 -19.11 7.12
N ALA A 137 -2.55 -18.18 6.58
CA ALA A 137 -2.31 -17.57 5.28
C ALA A 137 -1.99 -16.10 5.44
N GLY A 138 -1.10 -15.60 4.60
CA GLY A 138 -0.70 -14.21 4.51
C GLY A 138 -0.14 -13.89 3.14
N SER A 139 0.54 -12.77 3.08
CA SER A 139 1.18 -12.25 1.88
C SER A 139 2.63 -11.89 2.14
N GLY A 140 3.38 -11.64 1.09
CA GLY A 140 4.74 -11.11 1.17
C GLY A 140 5.08 -10.28 -0.06
N VAL A 141 6.16 -9.53 0.04
CA VAL A 141 6.70 -8.74 -1.07
C VAL A 141 8.14 -9.14 -1.33
N ILE A 142 8.48 -9.45 -2.58
CA ILE A 142 9.85 -9.72 -3.01
C ILE A 142 10.63 -8.41 -2.96
N ILE A 143 11.71 -8.36 -2.19
CA ILE A 143 12.52 -7.15 -1.98
C ILE A 143 13.95 -7.23 -2.55
N GLY A 144 14.29 -8.35 -3.15
CA GLY A 144 15.62 -8.57 -3.73
C GLY A 144 15.92 -10.06 -3.92
N GLY A 145 17.15 -10.36 -4.32
CA GLY A 145 17.63 -11.70 -4.60
C GLY A 145 18.43 -11.77 -5.89
N ASP A 146 18.76 -13.00 -6.31
CA ASP A 146 19.39 -13.29 -7.59
C ASP A 146 18.45 -14.12 -8.47
N LYS A 147 17.79 -13.46 -9.41
CA LYS A 147 16.81 -14.09 -10.31
C LYS A 147 17.42 -15.22 -11.15
N GLU A 148 18.66 -15.04 -11.60
CA GLU A 148 19.35 -16.04 -12.43
C GLU A 148 19.65 -17.32 -11.64
N GLN A 149 19.84 -17.18 -10.33
CA GLN A 149 20.01 -18.32 -9.42
C GLN A 149 18.67 -18.83 -8.86
N GLY A 150 17.53 -18.21 -9.22
CA GLY A 150 16.23 -18.54 -8.67
C GLY A 150 16.04 -18.15 -7.21
N GLU A 151 16.89 -17.24 -6.69
CA GLU A 151 16.88 -16.80 -5.30
C GLU A 151 16.04 -15.52 -5.14
N ALA A 152 15.18 -15.47 -4.13
CA ALA A 152 14.55 -14.22 -3.71
C ALA A 152 14.43 -14.10 -2.19
N TYR A 153 14.48 -12.84 -1.73
CA TYR A 153 14.17 -12.45 -0.37
C TYR A 153 12.82 -11.77 -0.32
N ILE A 154 11.99 -12.18 0.64
CA ILE A 154 10.60 -11.75 0.78
C ILE A 154 10.44 -11.14 2.16
N ILE A 155 9.90 -9.92 2.22
CA ILE A 155 9.44 -9.30 3.45
C ILE A 155 7.98 -9.67 3.70
N THR A 156 7.64 -9.94 4.95
CA THR A 156 6.26 -10.22 5.40
C THR A 156 6.09 -9.79 6.86
N ASN A 157 4.89 -9.92 7.42
CA ASN A 157 4.69 -9.73 8.84
C ASN A 157 5.18 -10.94 9.67
N TYR A 158 5.66 -10.66 10.89
CA TYR A 158 6.13 -11.70 11.80
C TYR A 158 5.01 -12.67 12.20
N HIS A 159 3.80 -12.14 12.45
CA HIS A 159 2.65 -12.98 12.80
C HIS A 159 2.16 -13.90 11.68
N VAL A 160 2.59 -13.72 10.43
CA VAL A 160 2.28 -14.64 9.32
C VAL A 160 3.05 -15.96 9.46
N VAL A 161 4.22 -15.91 10.05
CA VAL A 161 5.14 -17.06 10.18
C VAL A 161 5.32 -17.54 11.62
N TYR A 162 4.65 -16.95 12.56
CA TYR A 162 4.73 -17.23 13.99
C TYR A 162 3.35 -17.55 14.57
N ASP A 163 3.28 -18.57 15.41
CA ASP A 163 2.12 -18.90 16.23
C ASP A 163 2.54 -19.24 17.65
N ALA A 164 1.95 -18.54 18.62
CA ALA A 164 2.25 -18.69 20.05
C ALA A 164 1.83 -20.07 20.61
N ASP A 165 0.83 -20.67 20.01
CA ASP A 165 0.22 -21.94 20.45
C ASP A 165 0.87 -23.17 19.83
N ALA A 166 1.70 -22.99 18.79
CA ALA A 166 2.37 -24.09 18.11
C ALA A 166 3.51 -24.68 18.94
N ASP A 167 3.78 -25.98 18.73
CA ASP A 167 4.91 -26.68 19.35
C ASP A 167 6.24 -26.03 18.95
N VAL A 168 6.37 -25.67 17.66
CA VAL A 168 7.46 -24.85 17.12
C VAL A 168 6.86 -23.53 16.67
N LYS A 169 7.17 -22.47 17.39
CA LYS A 169 6.51 -21.16 17.26
C LYS A 169 6.76 -20.46 15.93
N ILE A 170 7.97 -20.54 15.39
CA ILE A 170 8.25 -20.13 14.00
C ILE A 170 7.98 -21.32 13.10
N SER A 171 7.14 -21.14 12.10
CA SER A 171 6.86 -22.21 11.14
C SER A 171 8.15 -22.66 10.43
N ASN A 172 8.36 -23.96 10.40
CA ASN A 172 9.40 -24.62 9.60
C ASN A 172 8.84 -25.20 8.29
N LYS A 173 7.55 -24.97 8.01
CA LYS A 173 6.83 -25.45 6.84
C LYS A 173 6.10 -24.28 6.20
N ILE A 174 6.87 -23.43 5.50
CA ILE A 174 6.39 -22.20 4.84
C ILE A 174 6.43 -22.43 3.34
N PHE A 175 5.33 -22.11 2.67
CA PHE A 175 5.22 -22.16 1.22
C PHE A 175 4.82 -20.81 0.65
N VAL A 176 5.39 -20.52 -0.51
CA VAL A 176 5.16 -19.29 -1.27
C VAL A 176 4.56 -19.65 -2.64
N TYR A 177 3.60 -18.84 -3.09
CA TYR A 177 3.00 -18.94 -4.40
C TYR A 177 3.09 -17.58 -5.08
N LEU A 178 3.53 -17.59 -6.34
CA LEU A 178 3.63 -16.39 -7.16
C LEU A 178 2.27 -16.04 -7.77
N TYR A 179 2.07 -14.79 -8.13
CA TYR A 179 0.84 -14.35 -8.79
C TYR A 179 0.55 -15.17 -10.06
N GLY A 180 -0.68 -15.71 -10.14
CA GLY A 180 -1.13 -16.58 -11.21
C GLY A 180 -0.58 -18.01 -11.19
N GLN A 181 0.15 -18.39 -10.12
CA GLN A 181 0.75 -19.71 -9.93
C GLN A 181 0.35 -20.33 -8.58
N GLU A 182 -0.93 -20.30 -8.24
CA GLU A 182 -1.47 -20.75 -6.95
C GLU A 182 -1.69 -22.27 -6.87
N LEU A 183 -1.42 -23.02 -7.95
CA LEU A 183 -1.56 -24.47 -7.96
C LEU A 183 -0.40 -25.14 -7.19
N ASP A 184 -0.67 -26.26 -6.54
CA ASP A 184 0.31 -27.04 -5.72
C ASP A 184 1.60 -27.40 -6.46
N LYS A 185 1.55 -27.60 -7.78
CA LYS A 185 2.73 -27.89 -8.60
C LYS A 185 3.74 -26.73 -8.68
N TYR A 186 3.29 -25.50 -8.37
CA TYR A 186 4.13 -24.29 -8.35
C TYR A 186 4.53 -23.87 -6.94
N LYS A 187 4.21 -24.69 -5.95
CA LYS A 187 4.53 -24.43 -4.57
C LYS A 187 6.04 -24.31 -4.35
N ILE A 188 6.47 -23.19 -3.79
CA ILE A 188 7.86 -22.91 -3.49
C ILE A 188 8.06 -23.01 -1.98
N SER A 189 9.00 -23.83 -1.52
CA SER A 189 9.39 -23.85 -0.10
C SER A 189 10.18 -22.60 0.25
N ALA A 190 9.85 -21.99 1.37
CA ALA A 190 10.55 -20.83 1.90
C ALA A 190 11.21 -21.13 3.24
N THR A 191 12.36 -20.49 3.47
CA THR A 191 13.11 -20.56 4.72
C THR A 191 12.97 -19.23 5.46
N TYR A 192 12.61 -19.27 6.74
CA TYR A 192 12.67 -18.12 7.62
C TYR A 192 14.12 -17.72 7.88
N ILE A 193 14.47 -16.45 7.63
CA ILE A 193 15.82 -15.91 7.81
C ILE A 193 15.95 -15.19 9.15
N GLY A 194 14.93 -14.45 9.53
CA GLY A 194 14.90 -13.66 10.74
C GLY A 194 13.71 -12.74 10.80
N GLY A 195 13.51 -12.09 11.94
CA GLY A 195 12.40 -11.16 12.12
C GLY A 195 12.38 -10.48 13.47
N SER A 196 11.38 -9.68 13.68
CA SER A 196 11.13 -8.98 14.94
C SER A 196 9.64 -8.95 15.26
N MET A 197 9.29 -9.57 16.36
CA MET A 197 7.93 -9.53 16.90
C MET A 197 7.52 -8.09 17.28
N SER A 198 8.46 -7.29 17.80
CA SER A 198 8.18 -5.91 18.23
C SER A 198 7.88 -4.96 17.07
N TYR A 199 8.28 -5.31 15.86
CA TYR A 199 8.04 -4.51 14.64
C TYR A 199 7.10 -5.21 13.66
N ASP A 200 6.71 -6.44 14.00
CA ASP A 200 5.89 -7.30 13.18
C ASP A 200 6.42 -7.48 11.75
N ILE A 201 7.73 -7.68 11.62
CA ILE A 201 8.43 -7.89 10.34
C ILE A 201 9.20 -9.20 10.38
N ALA A 202 9.13 -9.96 9.28
CA ALA A 202 9.94 -11.15 9.03
C ALA A 202 10.50 -11.13 7.60
N VAL A 203 11.62 -11.84 7.42
CA VAL A 203 12.26 -12.05 6.12
C VAL A 203 12.33 -13.53 5.83
N LEU A 204 11.88 -13.92 4.64
CA LEU A 204 11.95 -15.26 4.10
C LEU A 204 12.93 -15.29 2.91
N LYS A 205 13.47 -16.46 2.66
CA LYS A 205 14.28 -16.77 1.47
C LYS A 205 13.61 -17.90 0.71
N ILE A 206 13.53 -17.76 -0.60
CA ILE A 206 13.20 -18.84 -1.53
C ILE A 206 14.39 -19.12 -2.47
N GLN A 207 14.45 -20.37 -2.94
CA GLN A 207 15.37 -20.81 -3.98
C GLN A 207 14.61 -21.80 -4.87
N SER A 208 14.29 -21.45 -6.10
CA SER A 208 13.41 -22.26 -6.95
C SER A 208 13.50 -21.93 -8.43
N ASP A 209 13.48 -22.97 -9.27
CA ASP A 209 13.34 -22.79 -10.71
C ASP A 209 11.98 -22.18 -11.11
N VAL A 210 10.92 -22.43 -10.34
CA VAL A 210 9.60 -21.77 -10.54
C VAL A 210 9.74 -20.27 -10.47
N TYR A 211 10.49 -19.74 -9.49
CA TYR A 211 10.77 -18.31 -9.43
C TYR A 211 11.66 -17.85 -10.58
N LYS A 212 12.74 -18.58 -10.87
CA LYS A 212 13.67 -18.26 -11.96
C LYS A 212 12.98 -18.10 -13.29
N GLU A 213 12.08 -19.02 -13.65
CA GLU A 213 11.37 -19.05 -14.94
C GLU A 213 10.13 -18.14 -14.99
N SER A 214 9.68 -17.63 -13.86
CA SER A 214 8.50 -16.76 -13.77
C SER A 214 8.79 -15.31 -14.20
N ASN A 215 7.73 -14.50 -14.33
CA ASN A 215 7.84 -13.05 -14.48
C ASN A 215 7.91 -12.29 -13.14
N ALA A 216 7.87 -13.00 -12.01
CA ALA A 216 7.97 -12.36 -10.70
C ALA A 216 9.32 -11.66 -10.52
N HIS A 217 9.34 -10.52 -9.87
CA HIS A 217 10.52 -9.68 -9.68
C HIS A 217 10.44 -8.94 -8.33
N ALA A 218 11.54 -8.33 -7.92
CA ALA A 218 11.57 -7.49 -6.72
C ALA A 218 10.77 -6.21 -6.93
N ALA A 219 10.07 -5.76 -5.88
CA ALA A 219 9.36 -4.49 -5.88
C ALA A 219 10.34 -3.32 -6.02
N THR A 220 9.92 -2.28 -6.73
CA THR A 220 10.57 -0.98 -6.68
C THR A 220 10.28 -0.36 -5.33
N ILE A 221 11.32 -0.03 -4.58
CA ILE A 221 11.18 0.56 -3.24
C ILE A 221 10.97 2.06 -3.39
N GLY A 222 9.82 2.54 -2.94
CA GLY A 222 9.49 3.96 -2.87
C GLY A 222 9.95 4.59 -1.54
N LYS A 223 9.32 5.69 -1.19
CA LYS A 223 9.54 6.40 0.08
C LYS A 223 8.20 6.72 0.73
N SER A 224 7.97 6.18 1.91
CA SER A 224 6.76 6.49 2.65
C SER A 224 6.73 7.91 3.21
N GLY A 225 7.91 8.52 3.42
CA GLY A 225 8.03 9.90 3.89
C GLY A 225 7.68 10.97 2.85
N ASP A 226 7.66 10.61 1.57
CA ASP A 226 7.27 11.53 0.48
C ASP A 226 5.74 11.52 0.25
N MET A 227 4.99 10.62 0.92
CA MET A 227 3.53 10.50 0.79
C MET A 227 2.81 11.55 1.64
N THR A 228 1.71 12.06 1.12
CA THR A 228 0.87 13.08 1.76
C THR A 228 -0.56 12.56 1.95
N VAL A 229 -1.24 13.04 2.98
CA VAL A 229 -2.66 12.72 3.21
C VAL A 229 -3.50 13.07 1.98
N GLY A 230 -4.28 12.08 1.51
CA GLY A 230 -5.07 12.18 0.29
C GLY A 230 -4.43 11.50 -0.93
N ASP A 231 -3.14 11.17 -0.89
CA ASP A 231 -2.49 10.44 -1.97
C ASP A 231 -3.12 9.07 -2.18
N SER A 232 -3.25 8.67 -3.45
CA SER A 232 -3.75 7.36 -3.83
C SER A 232 -2.80 6.26 -3.37
N VAL A 233 -3.35 5.21 -2.79
CA VAL A 233 -2.60 4.03 -2.36
C VAL A 233 -3.28 2.75 -2.85
N ILE A 234 -2.46 1.74 -3.17
CA ILE A 234 -2.90 0.46 -3.73
C ILE A 234 -2.38 -0.65 -2.81
N ALA A 235 -3.28 -1.38 -2.18
CA ALA A 235 -2.91 -2.55 -1.38
C ALA A 235 -3.03 -3.82 -2.23
N ILE A 236 -1.97 -4.64 -2.23
CA ILE A 236 -1.91 -5.90 -2.96
C ILE A 236 -1.54 -7.02 -1.97
N GLY A 237 -2.37 -8.04 -1.89
CA GLY A 237 -2.18 -9.18 -0.99
C GLY A 237 -3.11 -10.34 -1.32
N ASN A 238 -3.18 -11.33 -0.44
CA ASN A 238 -3.97 -12.57 -0.62
C ASN A 238 -5.10 -12.66 0.42
N PRO A 239 -6.18 -11.87 0.28
CA PRO A 239 -7.26 -11.87 1.26
C PRO A 239 -7.92 -13.25 1.35
N ASN A 240 -8.10 -13.74 2.59
CA ASN A 240 -8.77 -15.01 2.90
C ASN A 240 -8.19 -16.23 2.15
N ALA A 241 -6.91 -16.20 1.78
CA ALA A 241 -6.26 -17.26 0.98
C ALA A 241 -6.96 -17.54 -0.36
N GLY A 242 -7.65 -16.55 -0.92
CA GLY A 242 -8.44 -16.66 -2.16
C GLY A 242 -7.67 -16.33 -3.44
N GLY A 243 -6.37 -16.06 -3.36
CA GLY A 243 -5.52 -15.54 -4.44
C GLY A 243 -5.19 -14.08 -4.26
N ILE A 244 -4.16 -13.62 -4.97
CA ILE A 244 -3.70 -12.21 -4.89
C ILE A 244 -4.78 -11.29 -5.45
N ALA A 245 -5.18 -10.32 -4.66
CA ALA A 245 -6.18 -9.31 -4.98
C ALA A 245 -5.63 -7.90 -4.75
N VAL A 246 -6.28 -6.94 -5.36
CA VAL A 246 -5.89 -5.52 -5.35
C VAL A 246 -7.05 -4.71 -4.79
N THR A 247 -6.76 -3.81 -3.87
CA THR A 247 -7.69 -2.79 -3.39
C THR A 247 -7.03 -1.42 -3.46
N GLN A 248 -7.82 -0.38 -3.65
CA GLN A 248 -7.34 1.01 -3.74
C GLN A 248 -8.04 1.86 -2.69
N GLY A 249 -7.36 2.85 -2.19
CA GLY A 249 -7.85 3.86 -1.28
C GLY A 249 -6.93 5.08 -1.28
N ILE A 250 -6.95 5.84 -0.18
CA ILE A 250 -6.09 6.98 0.03
C ILE A 250 -5.29 6.84 1.34
N LEU A 251 -4.20 7.56 1.42
CA LEU A 251 -3.48 7.76 2.67
C LEU A 251 -4.32 8.69 3.57
N SER A 252 -4.86 8.14 4.65
CA SER A 252 -5.67 8.89 5.63
C SER A 252 -4.83 9.56 6.71
N MET A 253 -3.65 8.99 7.02
CA MET A 253 -2.68 9.54 7.97
C MET A 253 -1.27 9.05 7.64
N GLU A 254 -0.32 9.97 7.52
CA GLU A 254 1.06 9.68 7.13
C GLU A 254 1.80 8.81 8.15
N SER A 255 1.52 9.03 9.43
CA SER A 255 2.17 8.28 10.51
C SER A 255 1.43 8.42 11.82
N GLU A 256 1.24 7.30 12.49
CA GLU A 256 0.77 7.24 13.88
C GLU A 256 1.44 6.06 14.61
N TYR A 257 1.49 6.15 15.93
CA TYR A 257 1.89 5.02 16.77
C TYR A 257 0.64 4.35 17.32
N ILE A 258 0.51 3.07 17.03
CA ILE A 258 -0.58 2.25 17.55
C ILE A 258 -0.05 1.23 18.54
N THR A 259 -0.84 0.96 19.56
CA THR A 259 -0.58 -0.11 20.52
C THR A 259 -1.38 -1.34 20.14
N MET A 260 -0.70 -2.47 19.96
CA MET A 260 -1.33 -3.71 19.59
C MET A 260 -0.78 -4.90 20.39
N THR A 261 -1.54 -5.99 20.42
CA THR A 261 -1.06 -7.26 20.95
C THR A 261 -0.08 -7.89 19.95
N ALA A 262 1.11 -8.24 20.41
CA ALA A 262 2.15 -8.86 19.60
C ALA A 262 1.72 -10.27 19.10
N ALA A 263 2.56 -10.89 18.29
CA ALA A 263 2.29 -12.22 17.75
C ALA A 263 2.21 -13.31 18.82
N ASP A 264 2.81 -13.11 20.00
CA ASP A 264 2.75 -14.03 21.13
C ASP A 264 1.40 -14.02 21.87
N ASN A 265 0.47 -13.18 21.49
CA ASN A 265 -0.86 -12.95 22.09
C ASN A 265 -0.82 -12.51 23.57
N VAL A 266 0.33 -12.12 24.09
CA VAL A 266 0.56 -11.70 25.49
C VAL A 266 1.20 -10.34 25.57
N SER A 267 2.27 -10.11 24.83
CA SER A 267 3.04 -8.87 24.87
C SER A 267 2.30 -7.75 24.17
N THR A 268 2.43 -6.54 24.69
CA THR A 268 1.95 -5.33 24.04
C THR A 268 3.12 -4.63 23.37
N VAL A 269 2.96 -4.29 22.10
CA VAL A 269 3.95 -3.58 21.29
C VAL A 269 3.36 -2.30 20.73
N GLN A 270 4.21 -1.31 20.56
CA GLN A 270 3.88 -0.07 19.89
C GLN A 270 4.59 -0.05 18.55
N ILE A 271 3.84 0.05 17.48
CA ILE A 271 4.38 0.12 16.12
C ILE A 271 3.96 1.41 15.43
N ARG A 272 4.85 1.92 14.60
CA ARG A 272 4.56 3.03 13.71
C ARG A 272 3.87 2.51 12.46
N VAL A 273 2.77 3.14 12.08
CA VAL A 273 1.97 2.77 10.90
C VAL A 273 1.52 4.00 10.11
N MET A 274 1.24 3.81 8.85
CA MET A 274 0.41 4.68 8.01
C MET A 274 -1.02 4.16 8.09
N ARG A 275 -2.01 5.05 8.12
CA ARG A 275 -3.43 4.70 8.06
C ARG A 275 -3.97 4.97 6.68
N VAL A 276 -4.72 4.01 6.15
CA VAL A 276 -5.34 4.05 4.83
C VAL A 276 -6.80 3.59 4.91
N ASP A 277 -7.60 3.93 3.92
CA ASP A 277 -9.00 3.47 3.79
C ASP A 277 -9.18 2.35 2.75
N ALA A 278 -8.09 1.89 2.14
CA ALA A 278 -8.12 0.72 1.27
C ALA A 278 -8.65 -0.51 2.01
N ALA A 279 -9.50 -1.31 1.36
CA ALA A 279 -10.08 -2.51 1.99
C ALA A 279 -9.00 -3.55 2.28
N ILE A 280 -8.71 -3.76 3.56
CA ILE A 280 -7.73 -4.73 4.06
C ILE A 280 -8.45 -5.76 4.94
N ASN A 281 -8.23 -7.03 4.65
CA ASN A 281 -8.79 -8.18 5.36
C ASN A 281 -7.70 -9.15 5.77
N GLY A 282 -8.04 -10.13 6.62
CA GLY A 282 -7.14 -11.24 6.96
C GLY A 282 -6.57 -11.90 5.69
N GLY A 283 -5.28 -12.20 5.69
CA GLY A 283 -4.53 -12.69 4.53
C GLY A 283 -3.80 -11.60 3.73
N ASN A 284 -4.20 -10.33 3.80
CA ASN A 284 -3.44 -9.22 3.24
C ASN A 284 -2.19 -8.87 4.06
N SER A 285 -2.10 -9.33 5.32
CA SER A 285 -0.92 -9.15 6.18
C SER A 285 0.36 -9.58 5.47
N GLY A 286 1.36 -8.71 5.48
CA GLY A 286 2.65 -8.90 4.82
C GLY A 286 2.66 -8.52 3.34
N GLY A 287 1.50 -8.24 2.73
CA GLY A 287 1.39 -7.73 1.37
C GLY A 287 1.90 -6.30 1.25
N GLY A 288 1.99 -5.80 0.02
CA GLY A 288 2.49 -4.48 -0.27
C GLY A 288 1.42 -3.41 -0.30
N LEU A 289 1.75 -2.23 0.22
CA LEU A 289 1.06 -0.98 -0.06
C LEU A 289 1.92 -0.22 -1.07
N PHE A 290 1.34 0.20 -2.18
CA PHE A 290 2.04 0.86 -3.28
C PHE A 290 1.44 2.23 -3.56
N ASN A 291 2.28 3.14 -4.10
CA ASN A 291 1.81 4.43 -4.62
C ASN A 291 1.29 4.29 -6.07
N ASP A 292 0.84 5.37 -6.67
CA ASP A 292 0.33 5.44 -8.05
C ASP A 292 1.42 5.22 -9.13
N SER A 293 2.68 5.24 -8.76
CA SER A 293 3.82 4.86 -9.61
C SER A 293 4.15 3.36 -9.54
N GLY A 294 3.46 2.60 -8.68
CA GLY A 294 3.70 1.18 -8.43
C GLY A 294 4.94 0.91 -7.57
N GLU A 295 5.36 1.87 -6.77
CA GLU A 295 6.47 1.74 -5.84
C GLU A 295 5.96 1.33 -4.46
N LEU A 296 6.66 0.42 -3.81
CA LEU A 296 6.34 -0.05 -2.46
C LEU A 296 6.55 1.07 -1.44
N ILE A 297 5.49 1.47 -0.74
CA ILE A 297 5.52 2.50 0.30
C ILE A 297 5.22 1.95 1.70
N GLY A 298 4.73 0.72 1.80
CA GLY A 298 4.45 0.11 3.11
C GLY A 298 4.19 -1.39 3.04
N ILE A 299 4.21 -2.04 4.20
CA ILE A 299 3.83 -3.44 4.39
C ILE A 299 2.50 -3.48 5.13
N VAL A 300 1.48 -4.04 4.48
CA VAL A 300 0.11 -4.13 5.02
C VAL A 300 0.08 -4.95 6.30
N ASN A 301 -0.62 -4.46 7.31
CA ASN A 301 -0.82 -5.14 8.59
C ASN A 301 -2.31 -5.27 8.92
N ALA A 302 -2.91 -6.40 8.56
CA ALA A 302 -4.32 -6.67 8.81
C ALA A 302 -4.64 -7.07 10.26
N LYS A 303 -3.62 -7.43 11.08
CA LYS A 303 -3.81 -7.79 12.50
C LYS A 303 -4.29 -6.61 13.35
N VAL A 304 -3.99 -5.38 12.91
CA VAL A 304 -4.32 -4.16 13.63
C VAL A 304 -5.75 -3.69 13.37
N VAL A 305 -6.45 -4.27 12.40
CA VAL A 305 -7.83 -3.91 12.10
C VAL A 305 -8.66 -4.17 13.35
N SER A 306 -9.01 -3.09 14.05
CA SER A 306 -9.88 -3.16 15.20
C SER A 306 -11.26 -3.61 14.75
N GLU A 307 -11.83 -4.64 15.38
CA GLU A 307 -13.16 -5.18 15.11
C GLU A 307 -14.31 -4.14 15.20
N LYS A 308 -13.98 -2.89 15.51
CA LYS A 308 -14.97 -1.85 15.83
C LYS A 308 -15.00 -0.65 14.88
N ILE A 309 -14.06 -0.49 13.96
CA ILE A 309 -14.02 0.69 13.08
C ILE A 309 -13.83 0.23 11.63
N GLU A 310 -14.92 0.24 10.87
CA GLU A 310 -14.89 0.00 9.43
C GLU A 310 -14.14 1.13 8.71
N GLY A 311 -13.43 0.79 7.63
CA GLY A 311 -12.74 1.78 6.79
C GLY A 311 -11.40 2.27 7.35
N MET A 312 -10.81 1.60 8.35
CA MET A 312 -9.46 1.90 8.83
C MET A 312 -8.54 0.69 8.64
N ALA A 313 -7.49 0.90 7.91
CA ALA A 313 -6.48 -0.11 7.65
C ALA A 313 -5.07 0.48 7.87
N TYR A 314 -4.10 -0.37 8.10
CA TYR A 314 -2.77 0.04 8.52
C TYR A 314 -1.68 -0.64 7.70
N ALA A 315 -0.59 0.10 7.45
CA ALA A 315 0.62 -0.42 6.85
C ALA A 315 1.86 0.10 7.58
N ILE A 316 2.86 -0.76 7.74
CA ILE A 316 4.15 -0.39 8.30
C ILE A 316 4.92 0.36 7.20
N PRO A 317 5.35 1.62 7.44
CA PRO A 317 6.03 2.43 6.41
C PRO A 317 7.28 1.75 5.85
N VAL A 318 7.48 1.83 4.52
CA VAL A 318 8.64 1.19 3.86
C VAL A 318 9.97 1.76 4.32
N ASP A 319 10.03 3.05 4.65
CA ASP A 319 11.25 3.70 5.17
C ASP A 319 11.71 3.09 6.50
N PHE A 320 10.83 2.38 7.17
CA PHE A 320 11.12 1.61 8.37
C PHE A 320 11.26 0.11 8.04
N ALA A 321 10.31 -0.48 7.32
CA ALA A 321 10.24 -1.91 7.06
C ALA A 321 11.41 -2.43 6.21
N TYR A 322 11.77 -1.71 5.16
CA TYR A 322 12.86 -2.12 4.26
C TYR A 322 14.24 -2.06 4.92
N PRO A 323 14.65 -0.97 5.62
CA PRO A 323 15.90 -0.99 6.41
C PRO A 323 15.93 -2.07 7.49
N ALA A 324 14.79 -2.38 8.13
CA ALA A 324 14.70 -3.47 9.09
C ALA A 324 14.97 -4.84 8.41
N ALA A 325 14.38 -5.10 7.26
CA ALA A 325 14.64 -6.31 6.48
C ALA A 325 16.09 -6.39 6.00
N GLN A 326 16.67 -5.28 5.51
CA GLN A 326 18.07 -5.22 5.14
C GLN A 326 19.03 -5.45 6.32
N ASN A 327 18.63 -5.01 7.51
CA ASN A 327 19.39 -5.27 8.73
C ASN A 327 19.40 -6.77 9.07
N ILE A 328 18.26 -7.45 8.94
CA ILE A 328 18.15 -8.91 9.10
C ILE A 328 19.07 -9.61 8.09
N LEU A 329 18.96 -9.29 6.81
CA LEU A 329 19.76 -9.90 5.74
C LEU A 329 21.27 -9.68 5.94
N LYS A 330 21.67 -8.49 6.38
CA LYS A 330 23.10 -8.15 6.60
C LYS A 330 23.72 -8.89 7.78
N ASN A 331 22.92 -9.20 8.80
CA ASN A 331 23.38 -9.84 10.04
C ASN A 331 23.08 -11.34 10.06
N CYS A 332 22.50 -11.88 8.99
CA CYS A 332 22.30 -13.30 8.81
C CYS A 332 23.66 -13.99 8.64
N ASP A 333 23.97 -14.87 9.57
CA ASP A 333 25.20 -15.71 9.58
C ASP A 333 24.88 -17.18 9.29
N GLY A 334 23.74 -17.45 8.65
CA GLY A 334 23.17 -18.79 8.47
C GLY A 334 22.28 -19.23 9.63
N ASN A 335 22.13 -18.43 10.65
CA ASN A 335 21.21 -18.67 11.76
C ASN A 335 19.83 -18.11 11.43
N THR A 336 18.80 -18.96 11.43
CA THR A 336 17.42 -18.62 11.11
C THR A 336 16.71 -17.74 12.16
N ASN A 337 17.37 -17.42 13.27
CA ASN A 337 16.85 -16.57 14.36
C ASN A 337 17.52 -15.20 14.42
N THR A 338 18.01 -14.69 13.30
CA THR A 338 18.66 -13.37 13.24
C THR A 338 17.72 -12.29 13.69
N GLN A 339 18.11 -11.54 14.70
CA GLN A 339 17.35 -10.39 15.24
C GLN A 339 17.78 -9.09 14.60
N ILE A 340 16.88 -8.11 14.61
CA ILE A 340 17.18 -6.74 14.16
C ILE A 340 18.16 -6.09 15.15
N LEU A 341 19.31 -5.67 14.63
CA LEU A 341 20.29 -4.88 15.37
C LEU A 341 20.05 -3.40 15.11
N ARG A 342 19.90 -2.62 16.17
CA ARG A 342 19.74 -1.16 16.06
C ARG A 342 20.80 -0.41 16.86
N SER A 343 21.17 0.77 16.38
CA SER A 343 22.02 1.67 17.17
C SER A 343 21.26 2.20 18.38
N PHE A 344 21.91 2.22 19.51
CA PHE A 344 21.37 2.74 20.76
C PHE A 344 21.95 4.12 21.01
N MET A 345 21.11 5.14 21.08
CA MET A 345 21.49 6.51 21.43
C MET A 345 21.29 6.83 22.92
N GLY A 346 20.28 6.22 23.53
CA GLY A 346 19.91 6.44 24.93
C GLY A 346 19.22 7.77 25.16
N ILE A 347 18.32 8.15 24.24
CA ILE A 347 17.41 9.28 24.39
C ILE A 347 15.99 8.81 24.17
N SER A 348 15.05 9.46 24.84
CA SER A 348 13.66 9.51 24.39
C SER A 348 13.35 10.91 23.91
N VAL A 349 12.47 11.01 22.94
CA VAL A 349 12.07 12.27 22.32
C VAL A 349 10.55 12.47 22.43
N HIS A 350 10.11 13.70 22.31
CA HIS A 350 8.70 14.05 22.21
C HIS A 350 8.53 15.32 21.37
N VAL A 351 7.34 15.48 20.82
CA VAL A 351 6.96 16.69 20.09
C VAL A 351 6.64 17.79 21.10
N THR A 352 7.32 18.93 21.01
CA THR A 352 7.10 20.10 21.88
C THR A 352 6.32 21.19 21.18
N ASP A 353 6.31 21.20 19.86
CA ASP A 353 5.53 22.12 19.03
C ASP A 353 5.21 21.47 17.69
N SER A 354 4.12 21.91 17.07
CA SER A 354 3.68 21.38 15.76
C SER A 354 3.06 22.51 14.96
N ALA A 355 3.48 22.64 13.72
CA ALA A 355 2.98 23.63 12.78
C ALA A 355 2.62 22.97 11.43
N THR A 356 1.76 23.66 10.66
CA THR A 356 1.53 23.31 9.28
C THR A 356 2.36 24.22 8.39
N GLU A 357 3.04 23.63 7.42
CA GLU A 357 3.72 24.33 6.35
C GLU A 357 3.03 24.05 5.01
N ILE A 358 2.99 25.02 4.16
CA ILE A 358 2.49 24.87 2.79
C ILE A 358 3.71 24.98 1.88
N ALA A 359 4.04 23.89 1.19
CA ALA A 359 5.11 23.85 0.22
C ALA A 359 4.76 24.67 -1.04
N ASP A 360 5.75 24.98 -1.87
CA ASP A 360 5.57 25.78 -3.09
C ASP A 360 4.58 25.16 -4.09
N ASP A 361 4.41 23.84 -4.07
CA ASP A 361 3.43 23.09 -4.88
C ASP A 361 2.02 23.08 -4.29
N GLY A 362 1.80 23.72 -3.13
CA GLY A 362 0.54 23.75 -2.40
C GLY A 362 0.33 22.58 -1.45
N THR A 363 1.29 21.66 -1.35
CA THR A 363 1.21 20.52 -0.42
C THR A 363 1.25 21.01 1.02
N VAL A 364 0.30 20.54 1.84
CA VAL A 364 0.24 20.85 3.27
C VAL A 364 1.01 19.78 4.03
N ARG A 365 2.01 20.19 4.81
CA ARG A 365 2.84 19.32 5.65
C ARG A 365 2.75 19.73 7.10
N ILE A 366 2.83 18.74 7.99
CA ILE A 366 2.99 19.00 9.43
C ILE A 366 4.49 18.96 9.73
N VAL A 367 5.02 19.99 10.37
CA VAL A 367 6.40 20.05 10.85
C VAL A 367 6.40 20.13 12.36
N ASN A 368 7.17 19.26 12.99
CA ASN A 368 7.24 19.16 14.46
C ASN A 368 8.56 19.71 14.96
N THR A 369 8.53 20.35 16.13
CA THR A 369 9.72 20.58 16.93
C THR A 369 9.91 19.36 17.83
N VAL A 370 10.98 18.61 17.56
CA VAL A 370 11.29 17.37 18.28
C VAL A 370 12.34 17.67 19.35
N SER A 371 11.98 17.45 20.62
CA SER A 371 12.85 17.72 21.76
C SER A 371 13.19 16.45 22.54
N VAL A 372 14.34 16.47 23.19
CA VAL A 372 14.79 15.37 24.06
C VAL A 372 13.97 15.36 25.35
N ALA A 373 13.18 14.31 25.55
CA ALA A 373 12.39 14.11 26.75
C ALA A 373 13.22 13.59 27.93
N SER A 374 14.13 12.67 27.64
CA SER A 374 15.07 12.14 28.64
C SER A 374 16.36 11.64 28.00
N VAL A 375 17.42 11.60 28.77
CA VAL A 375 18.72 11.04 28.39
C VAL A 375 19.08 9.96 29.40
N GLU A 376 19.39 8.77 28.91
CA GLU A 376 19.81 7.65 29.74
C GLU A 376 21.26 7.84 30.25
N ALA A 377 21.47 7.61 31.50
CA ALA A 377 22.80 7.76 32.10
C ALA A 377 23.83 6.82 31.45
N ASN A 378 25.05 7.31 31.24
CA ASN A 378 26.15 6.58 30.59
C ASN A 378 25.91 6.21 29.10
N SER A 379 24.79 6.63 28.51
CA SER A 379 24.49 6.42 27.11
C SER A 379 25.45 7.19 26.17
N PRO A 380 25.49 6.85 24.88
CA PRO A 380 26.22 7.63 23.87
C PRO A 380 25.78 9.11 23.84
N ALA A 381 24.49 9.39 23.97
CA ALA A 381 23.96 10.76 23.99
C ALA A 381 24.42 11.53 25.24
N ALA A 382 24.37 10.90 26.42
CA ALA A 382 24.88 11.51 27.66
C ALA A 382 26.37 11.85 27.55
N LYS A 383 27.17 10.94 27.00
CA LYS A 383 28.61 11.17 26.75
C LYS A 383 28.88 12.26 25.72
N ALA A 384 27.94 12.48 24.77
CA ALA A 384 28.01 13.55 23.78
C ALA A 384 27.50 14.90 24.34
N GLY A 385 27.05 14.96 25.60
CA GLY A 385 26.54 16.16 26.25
C GLY A 385 25.14 16.58 25.82
N VAL A 386 24.34 15.66 25.29
CA VAL A 386 22.90 15.88 25.00
C VAL A 386 22.16 15.97 26.33
N GLN A 387 21.25 16.93 26.44
CA GLN A 387 20.48 17.21 27.67
C GLN A 387 18.97 17.15 27.37
N LYS A 388 18.18 16.92 28.42
CA LYS A 388 16.72 17.07 28.36
C LYS A 388 16.37 18.49 27.94
N GLY A 389 15.46 18.62 26.99
CA GLY A 389 15.01 19.90 26.44
C GLY A 389 15.79 20.36 25.20
N ASP A 390 16.90 19.69 24.84
CA ASP A 390 17.58 19.99 23.58
C ASP A 390 16.64 19.72 22.40
N VAL A 391 16.62 20.63 21.40
CA VAL A 391 15.86 20.45 20.15
C VAL A 391 16.75 19.74 19.13
N ILE A 392 16.26 18.68 18.55
CA ILE A 392 16.96 17.92 17.51
C ILE A 392 16.52 18.42 16.14
N LYS A 393 17.35 19.14 15.43
CA LYS A 393 17.06 19.67 14.07
C LYS A 393 17.56 18.76 12.96
N SER A 394 18.66 18.07 13.22
CA SER A 394 19.27 17.18 12.22
C SER A 394 20.25 16.23 12.88
N PHE A 395 20.58 15.18 12.18
CA PHE A 395 21.71 14.31 12.49
C PHE A 395 22.48 13.98 11.22
N ARG A 396 23.75 13.68 11.38
CA ARG A 396 24.61 13.30 10.25
C ARG A 396 25.12 11.88 10.44
N PHE A 397 24.96 11.09 9.39
CA PHE A 397 25.54 9.77 9.32
C PHE A 397 26.39 9.65 8.04
N ALA A 398 27.63 9.18 8.20
CA ALA A 398 28.65 9.26 7.16
C ALA A 398 28.76 10.71 6.65
N SER A 399 28.54 10.96 5.37
CA SER A 399 28.51 12.31 4.78
C SER A 399 27.12 12.88 4.56
N LYS A 400 26.05 12.09 4.85
CA LYS A 400 24.66 12.50 4.59
C LYS A 400 24.03 13.16 5.80
N LEU A 401 23.39 14.32 5.61
CA LEU A 401 22.59 15.04 6.59
C LEU A 401 21.14 14.56 6.50
N TYR A 402 20.50 14.34 7.66
CA TYR A 402 19.10 14.00 7.79
C TYR A 402 18.45 15.06 8.65
N LEU A 403 17.46 15.74 8.12
CA LEU A 403 16.63 16.68 8.87
C LEU A 403 15.67 15.90 9.80
N VAL A 404 15.30 16.54 10.89
CA VAL A 404 14.32 16.00 11.85
C VAL A 404 13.15 16.97 11.86
N GLU A 405 12.13 16.62 11.11
CA GLU A 405 10.87 17.35 10.99
C GLU A 405 9.73 16.62 11.70
N ARG A 406 9.94 15.34 12.01
CA ARG A 406 9.03 14.48 12.73
C ARG A 406 9.78 13.64 13.76
N GLU A 407 9.11 13.26 14.84
CA GLU A 407 9.72 12.40 15.88
C GLU A 407 10.21 11.05 15.33
N TYR A 408 9.54 10.53 14.31
CA TYR A 408 9.87 9.24 13.72
C TYR A 408 11.10 9.27 12.79
N ASP A 409 11.56 10.44 12.36
CA ASP A 409 12.78 10.56 11.57
C ASP A 409 13.98 10.02 12.34
N ILE A 410 13.97 10.19 13.66
CA ILE A 410 14.99 9.66 14.55
C ILE A 410 14.92 8.14 14.62
N THR A 411 13.72 7.58 14.82
CA THR A 411 13.53 6.14 14.99
C THR A 411 13.79 5.37 13.70
N THR A 412 13.38 5.90 12.54
CA THR A 412 13.64 5.33 11.23
C THR A 412 15.13 5.26 10.93
N SER A 413 15.87 6.30 11.30
CA SER A 413 17.30 6.43 11.05
C SER A 413 18.18 5.48 11.87
N VAL A 414 17.72 5.07 13.05
CA VAL A 414 18.49 4.20 13.97
C VAL A 414 18.81 2.82 13.36
N PHE A 415 18.00 2.34 12.41
CA PHE A 415 18.28 1.08 11.70
C PHE A 415 19.37 1.19 10.65
N CYS A 416 19.57 2.39 10.11
CA CYS A 416 20.57 2.62 9.07
C CYS A 416 22.00 2.68 9.62
N PHE A 417 22.21 2.79 10.95
CA PHE A 417 23.46 3.23 11.53
C PHE A 417 24.12 2.21 12.45
N ARG A 418 25.36 1.80 12.15
CA ARG A 418 26.23 1.10 13.12
C ARG A 418 26.90 2.06 14.14
N LYS A 419 27.06 3.34 13.80
CA LYS A 419 27.56 4.42 14.70
C LYS A 419 27.02 5.75 14.19
N ALA A 420 26.07 6.36 14.90
CA ALA A 420 25.58 7.71 14.61
C ALA A 420 26.36 8.74 15.46
N ARG A 421 26.62 9.92 14.88
CA ARG A 421 27.13 11.09 15.58
C ARG A 421 26.02 12.16 15.55
N LEU A 422 25.47 12.47 16.73
CA LEU A 422 24.52 13.57 16.87
C LEU A 422 25.27 14.92 16.68
N LEU A 423 24.67 15.80 15.89
CA LEU A 423 25.04 17.21 15.79
C LEU A 423 23.97 18.01 16.54
N LYS A 424 24.42 18.83 17.49
CA LYS A 424 23.55 19.79 18.22
C LYS A 424 23.07 20.90 17.29
#